data_318c7ceb31aa793b0b103126d67d2e5b
#
_entry.id   318c7ceb31aa793b0b103126d67d2e5b
#
_cell.length_a   1.000
_cell.length_b   1.000
_cell.length_c   1.000
_cell.angle_alpha   90.00
_cell.angle_beta   90.00
_cell.angle_gamma   90.00
#
_symmetry.space_group_name_H-M   'P 1'
#
loop_
_entity.id
_entity.type
_entity.pdbx_description
1 polymer ?
#
loop_
_entity_poly.entity_id
_entity_poly.type
_entity_poly.pdbx_seq_one_letter_code
_entity_poly.pdbx_strand_id
1 'polypeptide(L)'
;LRFAGRGCGFPETAWSAAHKAQRAHRHRHDKAVGREVKTPGRIKSGMSRLAALVAALLAPAAFAQSTDPVRWQLNMGRGVTPTAHAAYDAHMIVLWVCVIIGIIVFSAMGYAMFKFRKSKGAVADTEFTHSTKLEVIWTAVPVLILIALAFPATSGLMRMYDTRDAAMTVKVTGYQWMWKYEYLGEGVEFTSRLDRKSEEIRQSGVVPTTADHPHYLLDVDNQLVLPVGTKIRFVLTADDVIHAWWVPALGWKQ
;
A
#
# COMPACT_ATOMS: atom_id res chain seq x y z
N LEU A 1 -2.78 1.44 -16.33
CA LEU A 1 -3.10 0.01 -16.38
C LEU A 1 -4.62 -0.16 -16.37
N ARG A 2 -5.19 -0.80 -17.38
CA ARG A 2 -6.64 -1.02 -17.47
C ARG A 2 -6.93 -2.51 -17.31
N PHE A 3 -7.87 -2.89 -16.43
CA PHE A 3 -8.33 -4.26 -16.26
C PHE A 3 -9.59 -4.51 -17.08
N ALA A 4 -9.57 -5.51 -17.94
CA ALA A 4 -10.72 -5.93 -18.71
C ALA A 4 -11.51 -6.99 -17.94
N GLY A 5 -12.76 -6.67 -17.55
CA GLY A 5 -13.71 -7.65 -17.05
C GLY A 5 -14.32 -8.44 -18.20
N ARG A 6 -14.38 -9.77 -18.10
CA ARG A 6 -15.09 -10.60 -19.06
C ARG A 6 -16.58 -10.32 -18.99
N GLY A 7 -17.16 -9.77 -20.05
CA GLY A 7 -18.59 -9.75 -20.27
C GLY A 7 -19.09 -11.16 -20.58
N CYS A 8 -19.46 -11.94 -19.58
CA CYS A 8 -20.35 -13.09 -19.79
C CYS A 8 -21.75 -12.56 -19.99
N GLY A 9 -22.29 -12.71 -21.19
CA GLY A 9 -23.70 -12.44 -21.49
C GLY A 9 -24.58 -13.40 -20.69
N PHE A 10 -25.13 -12.90 -19.59
CA PHE A 10 -26.22 -13.60 -18.88
C PHE A 10 -27.55 -13.20 -19.54
N PRO A 11 -28.49 -14.15 -19.76
CA PRO A 11 -29.81 -13.86 -20.31
C PRO A 11 -30.60 -12.97 -19.34
N GLU A 12 -31.29 -11.97 -19.87
CA GLU A 12 -32.08 -10.96 -19.13
C GLU A 12 -33.09 -11.53 -18.12
N THR A 13 -33.50 -12.79 -18.29
CA THR A 13 -34.44 -13.48 -17.39
C THR A 13 -33.87 -13.77 -16.00
N ALA A 14 -32.56 -13.93 -15.86
CA ALA A 14 -31.93 -14.19 -14.57
C ALA A 14 -31.85 -12.92 -13.69
N TRP A 15 -31.76 -11.75 -14.30
CA TRP A 15 -31.69 -10.47 -13.60
C TRP A 15 -33.01 -10.08 -12.91
N SER A 16 -34.13 -10.38 -13.57
CA SER A 16 -35.49 -10.13 -13.05
C SER A 16 -35.80 -10.98 -11.81
N ALA A 17 -35.34 -12.23 -11.78
CA ALA A 17 -35.56 -13.14 -10.65
C ALA A 17 -34.79 -12.75 -9.42
N ALA A 18 -33.52 -12.32 -9.59
CA ALA A 18 -32.67 -11.86 -8.49
C ALA A 18 -33.19 -10.58 -7.82
N HIS A 19 -33.74 -9.64 -8.61
CA HIS A 19 -34.34 -8.41 -8.07
C HIS A 19 -35.63 -8.64 -7.28
N LYS A 20 -36.44 -9.61 -7.67
CA LYS A 20 -37.65 -10.00 -6.91
C LYS A 20 -37.32 -10.68 -5.58
N ALA A 21 -36.30 -11.54 -5.56
CA ALA A 21 -35.86 -12.20 -4.34
C ALA A 21 -35.26 -11.20 -3.31
N GLN A 22 -34.55 -10.20 -3.79
CA GLN A 22 -33.93 -9.17 -2.94
C GLN A 22 -34.98 -8.22 -2.31
N ARG A 23 -36.07 -7.91 -3.03
CA ARG A 23 -37.19 -7.13 -2.46
C ARG A 23 -37.99 -7.93 -1.41
N ALA A 24 -38.19 -9.22 -1.61
CA ALA A 24 -38.86 -10.07 -0.63
C ALA A 24 -38.09 -10.25 0.66
N HIS A 25 -36.76 -10.30 0.59
CA HIS A 25 -35.88 -10.38 1.77
C HIS A 25 -35.85 -9.08 2.58
N ARG A 26 -35.92 -7.94 1.93
CA ARG A 26 -35.98 -6.62 2.59
C ARG A 26 -37.28 -6.43 3.38
N HIS A 27 -38.43 -6.86 2.82
CA HIS A 27 -39.71 -6.74 3.50
C HIS A 27 -39.89 -7.67 4.71
N ARG A 28 -39.12 -8.77 4.80
CA ARG A 28 -39.10 -9.63 6.00
C ARG A 28 -38.24 -9.10 7.13
N HIS A 29 -37.21 -8.33 6.82
CA HIS A 29 -36.31 -7.75 7.83
C HIS A 29 -36.96 -6.57 8.58
N ASP A 30 -37.81 -5.80 7.91
CA ASP A 30 -38.45 -4.61 8.52
C ASP A 30 -39.59 -4.97 9.50
N LYS A 31 -40.10 -6.21 9.49
CA LYS A 31 -41.13 -6.68 10.43
C LYS A 31 -40.61 -7.33 11.71
N ALA A 32 -39.29 -7.54 11.82
CA ALA A 32 -38.68 -8.23 12.97
C ALA A 32 -38.04 -7.28 14.02
N VAL A 33 -38.03 -5.97 13.80
CA VAL A 33 -37.38 -4.98 14.68
C VAL A 33 -38.40 -4.10 15.39
N GLY A 34 -39.34 -4.75 16.06
CA GLY A 34 -40.29 -4.13 16.99
C GLY A 34 -40.12 -4.69 18.41
N ARG A 35 -38.90 -4.68 18.96
CA ARG A 35 -38.69 -4.96 20.40
C ARG A 35 -38.11 -3.71 21.06
N GLU A 36 -38.93 -3.12 21.96
CA GLU A 36 -38.49 -2.08 22.87
C GLU A 36 -37.26 -2.52 23.65
N VAL A 37 -36.14 -1.81 23.45
CA VAL A 37 -34.94 -1.95 24.28
C VAL A 37 -35.06 -0.97 25.44
N LYS A 38 -35.30 -1.51 26.66
CA LYS A 38 -35.16 -0.77 27.90
C LYS A 38 -33.76 -0.17 28.00
N THR A 39 -33.68 1.14 28.12
CA THR A 39 -32.44 1.89 28.35
C THR A 39 -31.85 1.55 29.72
N PRO A 40 -30.60 1.09 29.82
CA PRO A 40 -29.91 1.04 31.11
C PRO A 40 -29.37 2.42 31.50
N GLY A 41 -29.36 2.66 32.80
CA GLY A 41 -29.13 3.91 33.48
C GLY A 41 -27.84 4.65 33.10
N ARG A 42 -27.97 5.95 33.27
CA ARG A 42 -27.02 7.06 33.08
C ARG A 42 -25.67 6.82 33.76
N ILE A 43 -24.70 6.22 33.02
CA ILE A 43 -23.31 6.07 33.47
C ILE A 43 -22.53 7.31 33.02
N LYS A 44 -21.81 7.87 33.97
CA LYS A 44 -20.89 9.02 33.98
C LYS A 44 -20.39 9.48 32.59
N SER A 45 -20.92 10.59 32.10
CA SER A 45 -20.82 11.11 30.73
C SER A 45 -19.45 11.71 30.32
N GLY A 46 -18.44 11.65 31.15
CA GLY A 46 -17.11 12.18 30.84
C GLY A 46 -16.18 11.18 30.22
N MET A 47 -16.10 9.98 30.78
CA MET A 47 -15.20 8.92 30.29
C MET A 47 -15.68 8.29 28.99
N SER A 48 -16.99 8.19 28.76
CA SER A 48 -17.54 7.67 27.51
C SER A 48 -17.31 8.60 26.31
N ARG A 49 -17.30 9.90 26.55
CA ARG A 49 -17.00 10.90 25.50
C ARG A 49 -15.52 10.88 25.12
N LEU A 50 -14.63 10.73 26.09
CA LEU A 50 -13.19 10.60 25.84
C LEU A 50 -12.86 9.28 25.12
N ALA A 51 -13.48 8.17 25.53
CA ALA A 51 -13.32 6.88 24.86
C ALA A 51 -13.89 6.90 23.42
N ALA A 52 -15.01 7.58 23.18
CA ALA A 52 -15.56 7.76 21.84
C ALA A 52 -14.69 8.66 20.95
N LEU A 53 -14.09 9.71 21.52
CA LEU A 53 -13.13 10.57 20.81
C LEU A 53 -11.84 9.83 20.45
N VAL A 54 -11.30 9.04 21.38
CA VAL A 54 -10.14 8.19 21.15
C VAL A 54 -10.46 7.09 20.14
N ALA A 55 -11.65 6.46 20.20
CA ALA A 55 -12.09 5.48 19.21
C ALA A 55 -12.33 6.12 17.83
N ALA A 56 -12.82 7.35 17.75
CA ALA A 56 -12.97 8.08 16.49
C ALA A 56 -11.61 8.51 15.89
N LEU A 57 -10.62 8.80 16.72
CA LEU A 57 -9.24 9.07 16.29
C LEU A 57 -8.48 7.81 15.90
N LEU A 58 -8.88 6.65 16.41
CA LEU A 58 -8.30 5.34 16.10
C LEU A 58 -9.10 4.56 15.04
N ALA A 59 -10.29 5.04 14.65
CA ALA A 59 -11.02 4.44 13.55
C ALA A 59 -10.20 4.65 12.27
N PRO A 60 -9.66 3.59 11.63
CA PRO A 60 -9.08 3.75 10.32
C PRO A 60 -10.19 4.26 9.41
N ALA A 61 -10.03 5.47 8.88
CA ALA A 61 -10.90 5.94 7.82
C ALA A 61 -10.79 4.90 6.69
N ALA A 62 -11.84 4.12 6.51
CA ALA A 62 -11.98 3.18 5.41
C ALA A 62 -12.25 4.00 4.14
N PHE A 63 -11.30 4.84 3.77
CA PHE A 63 -11.23 5.37 2.43
C PHE A 63 -10.92 4.19 1.53
N ALA A 64 -11.75 3.93 0.55
CA ALA A 64 -11.38 3.12 -0.59
C ALA A 64 -10.06 3.72 -1.11
N GLN A 65 -8.94 3.06 -0.85
CA GLN A 65 -7.63 3.56 -1.27
C GLN A 65 -7.63 3.50 -2.78
N SER A 66 -7.73 4.67 -3.41
CA SER A 66 -7.45 4.78 -4.83
C SER A 66 -6.01 4.29 -5.04
N THR A 67 -5.78 3.55 -6.11
CA THR A 67 -4.42 3.15 -6.50
C THR A 67 -3.64 4.30 -7.12
N ASP A 68 -4.30 5.45 -7.32
CA ASP A 68 -3.71 6.64 -7.90
C ASP A 68 -2.74 7.30 -6.92
N PRO A 69 -1.62 7.83 -7.42
CA PRO A 69 -0.65 8.54 -6.59
C PRO A 69 -1.30 9.76 -5.94
N VAL A 70 -1.17 9.86 -4.63
CA VAL A 70 -1.67 11.01 -3.86
C VAL A 70 -0.50 11.92 -3.52
N ARG A 71 -0.64 13.22 -3.79
CA ARG A 71 0.38 14.21 -3.45
C ARG A 71 0.67 14.18 -1.94
N TRP A 72 1.95 14.13 -1.56
CA TRP A 72 2.40 14.05 -0.16
C TRP A 72 2.03 12.76 0.56
N GLN A 73 1.75 11.70 -0.16
CA GLN A 73 1.51 10.40 0.44
C GLN A 73 2.74 9.92 1.23
N LEU A 74 2.57 9.71 2.53
CA LEU A 74 3.65 9.31 3.44
C LEU A 74 3.80 7.79 3.55
N ASN A 75 2.77 7.04 3.19
CA ASN A 75 2.78 5.58 3.31
C ASN A 75 2.57 4.92 1.94
N MET A 76 3.02 3.68 1.82
CA MET A 76 2.78 2.85 0.65
C MET A 76 1.28 2.60 0.44
N GLY A 77 0.80 2.63 -0.80
CA GLY A 77 -0.54 2.17 -1.15
C GLY A 77 -0.64 0.64 -1.03
N ARG A 78 -1.82 0.14 -0.68
CA ARG A 78 -2.02 -1.30 -0.49
C ARG A 78 -1.96 -2.10 -1.80
N GLY A 79 -2.21 -1.44 -2.94
CA GLY A 79 -2.26 -2.07 -4.25
C GLY A 79 -3.48 -2.98 -4.46
N VAL A 80 -3.49 -3.74 -5.56
CA VAL A 80 -4.65 -4.51 -6.02
C VAL A 80 -4.37 -6.00 -6.21
N THR A 81 -3.14 -6.45 -5.97
CA THR A 81 -2.72 -7.85 -6.16
C THR A 81 -2.38 -8.51 -4.83
N PRO A 82 -2.44 -9.85 -4.72
CA PRO A 82 -1.95 -10.57 -3.54
C PRO A 82 -0.48 -10.27 -3.23
N THR A 83 0.35 -10.04 -4.25
CA THR A 83 1.76 -9.65 -4.09
C THR A 83 1.90 -8.23 -3.50
N ALA A 84 1.07 -7.29 -3.94
CA ALA A 84 1.01 -5.94 -3.38
C ALA A 84 0.56 -5.95 -1.91
N HIS A 85 -0.44 -6.75 -1.57
CA HIS A 85 -0.88 -6.90 -0.19
C HIS A 85 0.22 -7.49 0.70
N ALA A 86 0.93 -8.52 0.23
CA ALA A 86 2.05 -9.11 0.98
C ALA A 86 3.20 -8.10 1.17
N ALA A 87 3.51 -7.30 0.16
CA ALA A 87 4.51 -6.23 0.26
C ALA A 87 4.08 -5.14 1.24
N TYR A 88 2.81 -4.72 1.20
CA TYR A 88 2.26 -3.75 2.14
C TYR A 88 2.30 -4.25 3.59
N ASP A 89 1.88 -5.50 3.83
CA ASP A 89 1.87 -6.08 5.17
C ASP A 89 3.30 -6.19 5.73
N ALA A 90 4.26 -6.62 4.92
CA ALA A 90 5.67 -6.64 5.28
C ALA A 90 6.21 -5.23 5.60
N HIS A 91 5.88 -4.23 4.76
CA HIS A 91 6.24 -2.83 4.99
C HIS A 91 5.67 -2.31 6.33
N MET A 92 4.40 -2.61 6.64
CA MET A 92 3.77 -2.17 7.88
C MET A 92 4.41 -2.78 9.12
N ILE A 93 4.83 -4.05 9.06
CA ILE A 93 5.58 -4.68 10.17
C ILE A 93 6.89 -3.91 10.42
N VAL A 94 7.67 -3.66 9.37
CA VAL A 94 8.95 -2.91 9.48
C VAL A 94 8.70 -1.48 9.98
N LEU A 95 7.69 -0.80 9.46
CA LEU A 95 7.32 0.56 9.88
C LEU A 95 7.04 0.62 11.38
N TRP A 96 6.22 -0.31 11.92
CA TRP A 96 5.91 -0.33 13.34
C TRP A 96 7.13 -0.64 14.21
N VAL A 97 8.00 -1.54 13.76
CA VAL A 97 9.29 -1.79 14.44
C VAL A 97 10.11 -0.50 14.51
N CYS A 98 10.24 0.23 13.39
CA CYS A 98 10.96 1.51 13.35
C CYS A 98 10.32 2.58 14.25
N VAL A 99 8.99 2.67 14.27
CA VAL A 99 8.25 3.62 15.15
C VAL A 99 8.52 3.32 16.62
N ILE A 100 8.47 2.05 17.03
CA ILE A 100 8.74 1.63 18.42
C ILE A 100 10.19 1.98 18.81
N ILE A 101 11.15 1.64 17.96
CA ILE A 101 12.56 1.99 18.20
C ILE A 101 12.74 3.51 18.30
N GLY A 102 12.11 4.26 17.38
CA GLY A 102 12.14 5.72 17.39
C GLY A 102 11.58 6.30 18.69
N ILE A 103 10.45 5.82 19.16
CA ILE A 103 9.86 6.26 20.44
C ILE A 103 10.81 5.99 21.60
N ILE A 104 11.43 4.81 21.68
CA ILE A 104 12.37 4.45 22.74
C ILE A 104 13.58 5.39 22.72
N VAL A 105 14.21 5.54 21.55
CA VAL A 105 15.42 6.35 21.39
C VAL A 105 15.17 7.83 21.67
N PHE A 106 14.13 8.42 21.04
CA PHE A 106 13.81 9.83 21.25
C PHE A 106 13.34 10.13 22.67
N SER A 107 12.66 9.18 23.31
CA SER A 107 12.29 9.33 24.74
C SER A 107 13.52 9.32 25.65
N ALA A 108 14.46 8.42 25.41
CA ALA A 108 15.72 8.36 26.16
C ALA A 108 16.55 9.63 25.94
N MET A 109 16.67 10.10 24.70
CA MET A 109 17.36 11.36 24.37
C MET A 109 16.68 12.56 25.05
N GLY A 110 15.36 12.67 24.94
CA GLY A 110 14.58 13.72 25.60
C GLY A 110 14.79 13.71 27.11
N TYR A 111 14.67 12.54 27.73
CA TYR A 111 14.95 12.38 29.15
C TYR A 111 16.36 12.86 29.52
N ALA A 112 17.37 12.44 28.77
CA ALA A 112 18.76 12.84 29.01
C ALA A 112 18.94 14.36 28.89
N MET A 113 18.39 14.98 27.85
CA MET A 113 18.47 16.42 27.62
C MET A 113 17.79 17.24 28.73
N PHE A 114 16.65 16.77 29.24
CA PHE A 114 15.92 17.48 30.30
C PHE A 114 16.51 17.25 31.68
N LYS A 115 16.96 16.04 32.00
CA LYS A 115 17.45 15.68 33.33
C LYS A 115 18.90 16.16 33.57
N PHE A 116 19.78 15.98 32.58
CA PHE A 116 21.20 16.22 32.71
C PHE A 116 21.65 17.55 32.10
N ARG A 117 20.75 18.50 31.90
CA ARG A 117 21.13 19.83 31.39
C ARG A 117 21.98 20.62 32.39
N LYS A 118 22.96 21.36 31.90
CA LYS A 118 23.88 22.18 32.68
C LYS A 118 23.18 23.16 33.65
N SER A 119 22.03 23.73 33.23
CA SER A 119 21.22 24.63 34.06
C SER A 119 20.64 24.00 35.35
N LYS A 120 20.65 22.66 35.46
CA LYS A 120 20.26 21.92 36.67
C LYS A 120 21.46 21.50 37.53
N GLY A 121 22.65 21.98 37.23
CA GLY A 121 23.89 21.62 37.98
C GLY A 121 24.35 20.18 37.74
N ALA A 122 23.94 19.56 36.61
CA ALA A 122 24.42 18.22 36.30
C ALA A 122 25.93 18.18 36.09
N VAL A 123 26.60 17.29 36.81
CA VAL A 123 28.02 16.99 36.66
C VAL A 123 28.16 15.67 35.92
N ALA A 124 29.05 15.62 34.92
CA ALA A 124 29.29 14.40 34.15
C ALA A 124 30.04 13.37 35.01
N ASP A 125 29.56 12.13 35.00
CA ASP A 125 30.30 10.99 35.51
C ASP A 125 31.37 10.59 34.49
N THR A 126 32.60 10.87 34.77
CA THR A 126 33.73 10.60 33.89
C THR A 126 34.37 9.23 34.12
N GLU A 127 33.98 8.52 35.16
CA GLU A 127 34.52 7.19 35.47
C GLU A 127 33.72 6.08 34.75
N PHE A 128 32.44 6.30 34.50
CA PHE A 128 31.61 5.34 33.76
C PHE A 128 31.81 5.53 32.25
N THR A 129 32.77 4.79 31.68
CA THR A 129 33.13 4.90 30.25
C THR A 129 32.60 3.75 29.41
N HIS A 130 32.24 2.61 30.02
CA HIS A 130 31.86 1.41 29.27
C HIS A 130 31.01 0.45 30.11
N SER A 131 30.12 -0.31 29.44
CA SER A 131 29.31 -1.36 30.05
C SER A 131 29.10 -2.52 29.09
N THR A 132 29.80 -3.63 29.31
CA THR A 132 29.68 -4.84 28.47
C THR A 132 28.24 -5.38 28.39
N LYS A 133 27.46 -5.23 29.47
CA LYS A 133 26.03 -5.65 29.44
C LYS A 133 25.21 -4.84 28.45
N LEU A 134 25.41 -3.52 28.43
CA LEU A 134 24.69 -2.66 27.46
C LEU A 134 25.15 -2.95 26.03
N GLU A 135 26.46 -3.19 25.83
CA GLU A 135 27.02 -3.52 24.51
C GLU A 135 26.41 -4.80 23.96
N VAL A 136 26.31 -5.84 24.75
CA VAL A 136 25.65 -7.09 24.37
C VAL A 136 24.18 -6.86 24.05
N ILE A 137 23.43 -6.08 24.85
CA ILE A 137 22.02 -5.81 24.64
C ILE A 137 21.78 -5.06 23.32
N TRP A 138 22.49 -3.93 23.09
CA TRP A 138 22.26 -3.14 21.88
C TRP A 138 22.77 -3.79 20.60
N THR A 139 23.63 -4.83 20.71
CA THR A 139 24.02 -5.67 19.58
C THR A 139 23.02 -6.81 19.36
N ALA A 140 22.65 -7.52 20.41
CA ALA A 140 21.79 -8.70 20.31
C ALA A 140 20.36 -8.35 19.88
N VAL A 141 19.78 -7.27 20.42
CA VAL A 141 18.37 -6.89 20.12
C VAL A 141 18.18 -6.59 18.64
N PRO A 142 18.96 -5.74 17.96
CA PRO A 142 18.83 -5.54 16.53
C PRO A 142 19.04 -6.80 15.69
N VAL A 143 20.00 -7.66 16.07
CA VAL A 143 20.24 -8.93 15.38
C VAL A 143 18.99 -9.83 15.45
N LEU A 144 18.39 -9.95 16.61
CA LEU A 144 17.16 -10.75 16.78
C LEU A 144 15.98 -10.18 15.99
N ILE A 145 15.85 -8.83 15.94
CA ILE A 145 14.84 -8.16 15.11
C ILE A 145 15.06 -8.48 13.64
N LEU A 146 16.29 -8.39 13.13
CA LEU A 146 16.61 -8.70 11.74
C LEU A 146 16.33 -10.16 11.39
N ILE A 147 16.69 -11.11 12.28
CA ILE A 147 16.36 -12.52 12.10
C ILE A 147 14.84 -12.71 12.02
N ALA A 148 14.07 -12.09 12.93
CA ALA A 148 12.62 -12.20 12.92
C ALA A 148 11.99 -11.62 11.65
N LEU A 149 12.53 -10.52 11.11
CA LEU A 149 12.07 -9.90 9.87
C LEU A 149 12.45 -10.69 8.61
N ALA A 150 13.53 -11.48 8.66
CA ALA A 150 13.97 -12.29 7.52
C ALA A 150 12.92 -13.33 7.08
N PHE A 151 12.15 -13.91 8.02
CA PHE A 151 11.14 -14.92 7.71
C PHE A 151 10.00 -14.39 6.81
N PRO A 152 9.26 -13.32 7.18
CA PRO A 152 8.22 -12.78 6.33
C PRO A 152 8.78 -12.21 5.02
N ALA A 153 9.96 -11.59 5.03
CA ALA A 153 10.60 -11.06 3.83
C ALA A 153 10.92 -12.18 2.82
N THR A 154 11.55 -13.27 3.26
CA THR A 154 11.87 -14.42 2.41
C THR A 154 10.62 -15.08 1.87
N SER A 155 9.60 -15.30 2.72
CA SER A 155 8.32 -15.88 2.28
C SER A 155 7.61 -15.00 1.24
N GLY A 156 7.62 -13.69 1.42
CA GLY A 156 7.08 -12.73 0.46
C GLY A 156 7.81 -12.79 -0.88
N LEU A 157 9.14 -12.78 -0.84
CA LEU A 157 9.98 -12.86 -2.03
C LEU A 157 9.74 -14.16 -2.82
N MET A 158 9.69 -15.30 -2.14
CA MET A 158 9.42 -16.59 -2.80
C MET A 158 8.07 -16.60 -3.51
N ARG A 159 7.03 -15.97 -2.94
CA ARG A 159 5.72 -15.84 -3.59
C ARG A 159 5.76 -14.92 -4.81
N MET A 160 6.52 -13.85 -4.76
CA MET A 160 6.65 -12.92 -5.89
C MET A 160 7.35 -13.56 -7.09
N TYR A 161 8.35 -14.42 -6.85
CA TYR A 161 9.07 -15.15 -7.90
C TYR A 161 8.40 -16.46 -8.34
N ASP A 162 7.28 -16.84 -7.75
CA ASP A 162 6.54 -18.02 -8.20
C ASP A 162 5.76 -17.70 -9.48
N THR A 163 6.35 -18.04 -10.60
CA THR A 163 5.77 -17.87 -11.95
C THR A 163 5.16 -19.15 -12.53
N ARG A 164 5.06 -20.23 -11.72
CA ARG A 164 4.45 -21.50 -12.16
C ARG A 164 2.97 -21.27 -12.46
N ASP A 165 2.48 -22.01 -13.48
CA ASP A 165 1.07 -21.98 -13.88
C ASP A 165 0.54 -20.57 -14.23
N ALA A 166 1.39 -19.71 -14.77
CA ALA A 166 0.97 -18.44 -15.32
C ALA A 166 0.17 -18.66 -16.61
N ALA A 167 -1.04 -18.12 -16.66
CA ALA A 167 -1.93 -18.25 -17.82
C ALA A 167 -1.49 -17.40 -19.02
N MET A 168 -0.67 -16.37 -18.77
CA MET A 168 -0.20 -15.42 -19.78
C MET A 168 1.22 -14.99 -19.43
N THR A 169 2.02 -14.72 -20.46
CA THR A 169 3.35 -14.12 -20.30
C THR A 169 3.43 -12.82 -21.07
N VAL A 170 3.84 -11.75 -20.41
CA VAL A 170 4.08 -10.44 -21.03
C VAL A 170 5.56 -10.11 -20.90
N LYS A 171 6.22 -9.91 -22.05
CA LYS A 171 7.59 -9.40 -22.09
C LYS A 171 7.54 -7.87 -22.08
N VAL A 172 8.33 -7.27 -21.22
CA VAL A 172 8.46 -5.81 -21.05
C VAL A 172 9.89 -5.43 -21.38
N THR A 173 10.08 -4.63 -22.41
CA THR A 173 11.40 -4.15 -22.82
C THR A 173 11.49 -2.64 -22.55
N GLY A 174 12.50 -2.24 -21.77
CA GLY A 174 12.77 -0.84 -21.47
C GLY A 174 13.60 -0.17 -22.57
N TYR A 175 13.25 1.07 -22.87
CA TYR A 175 13.98 1.99 -23.74
C TYR A 175 14.01 3.39 -23.11
N GLN A 176 14.92 4.23 -23.48
CA GLN A 176 14.95 5.65 -23.16
C GLN A 176 13.97 6.42 -24.05
N TRP A 177 12.80 6.82 -23.64
CA TRP A 177 12.11 6.72 -22.36
C TRP A 177 10.70 6.21 -22.65
N MET A 178 10.57 4.93 -22.88
CA MET A 178 9.33 4.24 -23.25
C MET A 178 9.41 2.76 -22.87
N TRP A 179 8.28 2.08 -22.93
CA TRP A 179 8.18 0.66 -22.67
C TRP A 179 7.56 -0.06 -23.86
N LYS A 180 8.19 -1.14 -24.34
CA LYS A 180 7.58 -2.06 -25.30
C LYS A 180 6.98 -3.23 -24.54
N TYR A 181 5.73 -3.55 -24.87
CA TYR A 181 5.01 -4.69 -24.34
C TYR A 181 4.76 -5.71 -25.45
N GLU A 182 5.00 -6.97 -25.15
CA GLU A 182 4.83 -8.10 -26.07
C GLU A 182 4.10 -9.21 -25.32
N TYR A 183 2.90 -9.56 -25.78
CA TYR A 183 2.10 -10.65 -25.22
C TYR A 183 2.54 -11.93 -25.91
N LEU A 184 3.40 -12.71 -25.25
CA LEU A 184 4.02 -13.90 -25.84
C LEU A 184 2.97 -14.97 -26.14
N GLY A 185 2.95 -15.41 -27.40
CA GLY A 185 1.99 -16.40 -27.90
C GLY A 185 0.72 -15.81 -28.49
N GLU A 186 0.45 -14.50 -28.31
CA GLU A 186 -0.77 -13.84 -28.80
C GLU A 186 -0.53 -12.98 -30.07
N GLY A 187 0.72 -12.78 -30.47
CA GLY A 187 1.09 -11.96 -31.63
C GLY A 187 0.78 -10.47 -31.47
N VAL A 188 0.59 -10.00 -30.23
CA VAL A 188 0.29 -8.60 -29.92
C VAL A 188 1.53 -7.95 -29.32
N GLU A 189 2.00 -6.88 -29.94
CA GLU A 189 3.08 -6.05 -29.41
C GLU A 189 2.79 -4.57 -29.68
N PHE A 190 3.22 -3.70 -28.76
CA PHE A 190 3.11 -2.25 -28.92
C PHE A 190 4.11 -1.53 -28.01
N THR A 191 4.36 -0.27 -28.35
CA THR A 191 5.15 0.64 -27.51
C THR A 191 4.23 1.58 -26.76
N SER A 192 4.54 1.81 -25.49
CA SER A 192 3.85 2.73 -24.59
C SER A 192 4.82 3.85 -24.20
N ARG A 193 4.43 5.07 -24.45
CA ARG A 193 5.19 6.28 -24.11
C ARG A 193 4.29 7.29 -23.42
N LEU A 194 4.90 8.34 -22.91
CA LEU A 194 4.14 9.43 -22.30
C LEU A 194 3.09 9.97 -23.28
N ASP A 195 1.88 10.20 -22.78
CA ASP A 195 0.80 10.81 -23.55
C ASP A 195 1.23 12.13 -24.18
N ARG A 196 0.80 12.35 -25.41
CA ARG A 196 1.18 13.53 -26.22
C ARG A 196 0.84 14.84 -25.52
N LYS A 197 -0.32 14.93 -24.88
CA LYS A 197 -0.75 16.13 -24.18
C LYS A 197 0.15 16.43 -22.97
N SER A 198 0.50 15.40 -22.21
CA SER A 198 1.45 15.53 -21.11
C SER A 198 2.84 15.95 -21.59
N GLU A 199 3.28 15.43 -22.75
CA GLU A 199 4.55 15.81 -23.36
C GLU A 199 4.57 17.27 -23.82
N GLU A 200 3.51 17.75 -24.48
CA GLU A 200 3.36 19.14 -24.91
C GLU A 200 3.40 20.11 -23.70
N ILE A 201 2.71 19.76 -22.61
CA ILE A 201 2.73 20.53 -21.36
C ILE A 201 4.14 20.54 -20.76
N ARG A 202 4.81 19.39 -20.70
CA ARG A 202 6.18 19.27 -20.20
C ARG A 202 7.14 20.17 -20.97
N GLN A 203 7.03 20.19 -22.29
CA GLN A 203 7.88 21.02 -23.17
C GLN A 203 7.59 22.53 -23.02
N SER A 204 6.37 22.91 -22.67
CA SER A 204 6.02 24.31 -22.42
C SER A 204 6.68 24.92 -21.19
N GLY A 205 7.21 24.10 -20.28
CA GLY A 205 7.79 24.51 -19.01
C GLY A 205 6.77 24.98 -17.96
N VAL A 206 5.47 24.91 -18.27
CA VAL A 206 4.39 25.28 -17.35
C VAL A 206 3.96 24.04 -16.56
N VAL A 207 3.99 24.12 -15.23
CA VAL A 207 3.47 23.03 -14.37
C VAL A 207 1.95 23.20 -14.27
N PRO A 208 1.15 22.25 -14.78
CA PRO A 208 -0.30 22.34 -14.75
C PRO A 208 -0.83 22.14 -13.33
N THR A 209 -2.04 22.62 -13.07
CA THR A 209 -2.73 22.28 -11.81
C THR A 209 -3.32 20.88 -11.90
N THR A 210 -3.49 20.23 -10.75
CA THR A 210 -4.14 18.91 -10.67
C THR A 210 -5.60 18.94 -11.15
N ALA A 211 -6.26 20.12 -11.07
CA ALA A 211 -7.62 20.30 -11.56
C ALA A 211 -7.70 20.26 -13.09
N ASP A 212 -6.70 20.83 -13.76
CA ASP A 212 -6.66 20.89 -15.23
C ASP A 212 -6.15 19.58 -15.86
N HIS A 213 -5.16 18.96 -15.20
CA HIS A 213 -4.51 17.72 -15.67
C HIS A 213 -4.24 16.78 -14.50
N PRO A 214 -5.26 16.01 -14.04
CA PRO A 214 -5.15 15.13 -12.87
C PRO A 214 -4.12 14.02 -13.04
N HIS A 215 -3.87 13.58 -14.27
CA HIS A 215 -2.93 12.49 -14.60
C HIS A 215 -1.68 12.99 -15.36
N TYR A 216 -1.30 14.25 -15.17
CA TYR A 216 -0.10 14.80 -15.78
C TYR A 216 1.14 13.95 -15.47
N LEU A 217 1.88 13.56 -16.50
CA LEU A 217 3.02 12.64 -16.49
C LEU A 217 2.68 11.19 -16.08
N LEU A 218 1.41 10.84 -15.97
CA LEU A 218 0.96 9.48 -15.62
C LEU A 218 0.26 8.76 -16.77
N ASP A 219 -0.37 9.52 -17.67
CA ASP A 219 -1.05 8.96 -18.83
C ASP A 219 -0.06 8.55 -19.92
N VAL A 220 -0.41 7.49 -20.63
CA VAL A 220 0.36 6.94 -21.74
C VAL A 220 -0.52 6.79 -22.99
N ASP A 221 0.11 6.83 -24.17
CA ASP A 221 -0.57 6.70 -25.47
C ASP A 221 -1.19 5.29 -25.65
N ASN A 222 -0.49 4.24 -25.24
CA ASN A 222 -0.95 2.86 -25.32
C ASN A 222 -0.86 2.19 -23.95
N GLN A 223 -2.01 1.87 -23.37
CA GLN A 223 -2.10 1.27 -22.03
C GLN A 223 -1.88 -0.24 -22.08
N LEU A 224 -1.08 -0.76 -21.13
CA LEU A 224 -1.00 -2.20 -20.87
C LEU A 224 -2.34 -2.69 -20.29
N VAL A 225 -2.98 -3.63 -20.97
CA VAL A 225 -4.27 -4.22 -20.59
C VAL A 225 -4.06 -5.65 -20.10
N LEU A 226 -4.52 -5.96 -18.91
CA LEU A 226 -4.35 -7.25 -18.27
C LEU A 226 -5.69 -7.82 -17.81
N PRO A 227 -5.94 -9.14 -17.91
CA PRO A 227 -7.14 -9.76 -17.40
C PRO A 227 -7.15 -9.77 -15.86
N VAL A 228 -8.32 -9.47 -15.27
CA VAL A 228 -8.53 -9.53 -13.82
C VAL A 228 -8.55 -10.97 -13.34
N GLY A 229 -8.03 -11.21 -12.12
CA GLY A 229 -8.05 -12.53 -11.48
C GLY A 229 -7.17 -13.58 -12.17
N THR A 230 -6.22 -13.15 -12.99
CA THR A 230 -5.36 -14.04 -13.79
C THR A 230 -3.92 -13.92 -13.35
N LYS A 231 -3.22 -15.05 -13.16
CA LYS A 231 -1.79 -15.07 -12.87
C LYS A 231 -0.99 -14.80 -14.13
N ILE A 232 -0.20 -13.74 -14.14
CA ILE A 232 0.57 -13.27 -15.28
C ILE A 232 2.05 -13.32 -14.93
N ARG A 233 2.86 -13.87 -15.86
CA ARG A 233 4.31 -13.80 -15.77
C ARG A 233 4.80 -12.57 -16.53
N PHE A 234 5.64 -11.77 -15.89
CA PHE A 234 6.38 -10.70 -16.55
C PHE A 234 7.82 -11.14 -16.80
N VAL A 235 8.30 -10.90 -18.01
CA VAL A 235 9.72 -11.08 -18.41
C VAL A 235 10.27 -9.69 -18.70
N LEU A 236 11.23 -9.25 -17.92
CA LEU A 236 11.77 -7.89 -18.00
C LEU A 236 13.14 -7.90 -18.66
N THR A 237 13.35 -6.97 -19.58
CA THR A 237 14.63 -6.73 -20.26
C THR A 237 14.74 -5.25 -20.64
N ALA A 238 15.90 -4.88 -21.17
CA ALA A 238 16.15 -3.56 -21.72
C ALA A 238 17.01 -3.69 -22.99
N ASP A 239 16.82 -2.80 -23.94
CA ASP A 239 17.57 -2.81 -25.21
C ASP A 239 18.65 -1.70 -25.25
N ASP A 240 18.67 -0.79 -24.29
CA ASP A 240 19.66 0.30 -24.25
C ASP A 240 20.44 0.34 -22.91
N VAL A 241 19.86 0.89 -21.86
CA VAL A 241 20.46 0.98 -20.52
C VAL A 241 19.61 0.20 -19.52
N ILE A 242 20.10 0.05 -18.31
CA ILE A 242 19.33 -0.60 -17.23
C ILE A 242 18.14 0.26 -16.85
N HIS A 243 16.96 -0.34 -16.90
CA HIS A 243 15.69 0.26 -16.46
C HIS A 243 15.10 -0.54 -15.30
N ALA A 244 14.21 0.10 -14.55
CA ALA A 244 13.41 -0.57 -13.53
C ALA A 244 11.92 -0.34 -13.82
N TRP A 245 11.20 -1.42 -14.11
CA TRP A 245 9.77 -1.37 -14.32
C TRP A 245 9.02 -1.45 -13.01
N TRP A 246 8.15 -0.49 -12.78
CA TRP A 246 7.40 -0.39 -11.54
C TRP A 246 5.96 0.03 -11.77
N VAL A 247 5.04 -0.78 -11.28
CA VAL A 247 3.61 -0.47 -11.20
C VAL A 247 3.22 -0.56 -9.73
N PRO A 248 3.06 0.57 -9.03
CA PRO A 248 2.78 0.60 -7.58
C PRO A 248 1.61 -0.27 -7.17
N ALA A 249 0.54 -0.30 -7.98
CA ALA A 249 -0.64 -1.11 -7.72
C ALA A 249 -0.39 -2.62 -7.74
N LEU A 250 0.68 -3.10 -8.40
CA LEU A 250 1.08 -4.50 -8.43
C LEU A 250 2.02 -4.88 -7.28
N GLY A 251 2.62 -3.88 -6.61
CA GLY A 251 3.36 -4.03 -5.37
C GLY A 251 4.81 -4.51 -5.51
N TRP A 252 5.38 -4.51 -6.71
CA TRP A 252 6.77 -4.87 -6.93
C TRP A 252 7.43 -3.98 -7.98
N LYS A 253 8.76 -3.92 -7.90
CA LYS A 253 9.63 -3.17 -8.81
C LYS A 253 10.79 -4.08 -9.20
N GLN A 254 11.10 -4.12 -10.48
CA GLN A 254 12.18 -4.94 -11.01
C GLN A 254 12.92 -4.23 -12.14
#